data_feb5f3cc55874e6ea5c57cfac5ca6756
#
_entry.id   feb5f3cc55874e6ea5c57cfac5ca6756
#
_cell.length_a   1.000
_cell.length_b   1.000
_cell.length_c   1.000
_cell.angle_alpha   90.00
_cell.angle_beta   90.00
_cell.angle_gamma   90.00
#
_symmetry.space_group_name_H-M   'P 1'
#
loop_
_entity.id
_entity.type
_entity.pdbx_description
1 polymer ?
#
loop_
_entity_poly.entity_id
_entity_poly.type
_entity_poly.pdbx_seq_one_letter_code
_entity_poly.pdbx_strand_id
1 'polypeptide(L)'
;DNKLSLKALHKGHLTVTATSVENPSVEKFGDCPNNCGLCEDHETSTVLGLIDVTNRCNLRCPVCFANAAVSGRLYEPTQDEIREMLRNLRNLKPHPTPAIQYAGGEPTVRKDLVELVAMAKEEGFTHVQIATNGLRLARKENFAKELKDAGLNTVYLAFDGVTPEPYINNRGKNLLPQKIQALENCRKAGLGVVLVPTLIKGVNDQQIGEIIKFAFDHRENVYGVNFQPVSFSGRTPASQVEEQRITIPDFVNEIAKQTHGDVKVDDFYPPSSVEPFARFIGALEGESPSVTLNCNQHCGIATYVFMEETEGKNTLNNLIPITKFIDVEGLFELLDKYSDKLEKGGFGIKKRVEASAVKNLPKLINTDEVPEGLDIKKILLNVFTKRSYDALGEFSKDAMLISCMHFMDPFNFDEDRVKKCIIHYATPDGRIIPFCTMNSMYRESVEEEFSTPLKEDKN
;
A
#
# COMPACT_ATOMS: atom_id res chain seq x y z
N ASP A 1 13.93 -24.84 6.23
CA ASP A 1 13.80 -23.99 7.43
C ASP A 1 14.25 -22.57 7.10
N ASN A 2 13.44 -21.88 6.29
CA ASN A 2 13.63 -20.45 6.03
C ASN A 2 13.01 -19.68 7.18
N LYS A 3 13.76 -19.46 8.23
CA LYS A 3 13.42 -18.49 9.26
C LYS A 3 13.65 -17.11 8.66
N LEU A 4 12.57 -16.45 8.20
CA LEU A 4 12.52 -14.99 8.22
C LEU A 4 12.99 -14.58 9.62
N SER A 5 14.00 -13.74 9.71
CA SER A 5 14.52 -13.29 10.99
C SER A 5 13.40 -12.62 11.78
N LEU A 6 12.78 -13.36 12.70
CA LEU A 6 11.68 -12.89 13.56
C LEU A 6 12.18 -11.97 14.68
N LYS A 7 13.39 -11.41 14.56
CA LYS A 7 13.99 -10.57 15.58
C LYS A 7 13.32 -9.20 15.77
N ALA A 8 12.54 -8.77 14.79
CA ALA A 8 11.81 -7.49 14.85
C ALA A 8 10.42 -7.59 15.49
N LEU A 9 10.15 -8.61 16.31
CA LEU A 9 8.93 -8.67 17.12
C LEU A 9 9.06 -7.69 18.28
N HIS A 10 8.75 -6.43 18.06
CA HIS A 10 8.57 -5.49 19.16
C HIS A 10 7.36 -5.92 19.99
N LYS A 11 7.62 -6.18 21.27
CA LYS A 11 6.60 -6.30 22.31
C LYS A 11 6.04 -4.91 22.66
N GLY A 12 5.57 -4.20 21.66
CA GLY A 12 4.85 -2.94 21.85
C GLY A 12 3.37 -3.24 22.02
N HIS A 13 2.90 -3.31 23.26
CA HIS A 13 1.49 -3.39 23.56
C HIS A 13 0.84 -2.00 23.44
N LEU A 14 0.60 -1.54 22.23
CA LEU A 14 -0.41 -0.53 21.98
C LEU A 14 -1.66 -1.28 21.52
N THR A 15 -2.51 -1.65 22.47
CA THR A 15 -3.86 -2.11 22.16
C THR A 15 -4.64 -0.90 21.69
N VAL A 16 -4.70 -0.71 20.39
CA VAL A 16 -5.54 0.32 19.77
C VAL A 16 -6.85 -0.37 19.44
N THR A 17 -7.86 -0.19 20.26
CA THR A 17 -9.23 -0.58 19.93
C THR A 17 -9.75 0.34 18.84
N ALA A 18 -9.92 -0.16 17.63
CA ALA A 18 -10.67 0.54 16.61
C ALA A 18 -12.13 0.61 17.06
N THR A 19 -12.61 1.82 17.31
CA THR A 19 -14.03 1.99 17.56
C THR A 19 -14.76 1.90 16.23
N SER A 20 -15.67 0.93 16.12
CA SER A 20 -16.63 0.85 15.03
C SER A 20 -17.43 2.14 14.92
N VAL A 21 -17.72 2.58 13.70
CA VAL A 21 -18.77 3.59 13.49
C VAL A 21 -20.07 2.97 13.97
N GLU A 22 -20.77 3.62 14.91
CA GLU A 22 -22.08 3.16 15.32
C GLU A 22 -23.04 3.27 14.13
N ASN A 23 -23.37 2.13 13.53
CA ASN A 23 -24.43 2.07 12.53
C ASN A 23 -25.61 1.28 13.10
N PRO A 24 -26.66 1.98 13.58
CA PRO A 24 -27.82 1.34 14.20
C PRO A 24 -28.69 0.54 13.21
N SER A 25 -28.46 0.66 11.89
CA SER A 25 -29.31 0.04 10.88
C SER A 25 -28.90 -1.39 10.48
N VAL A 26 -27.72 -1.87 10.92
CA VAL A 26 -27.22 -3.21 10.60
C VAL A 26 -27.29 -4.10 11.82
N GLU A 27 -27.96 -5.24 11.67
CA GLU A 27 -28.10 -6.24 12.74
C GLU A 27 -26.75 -6.96 12.97
N LYS A 28 -26.24 -6.96 14.20
CA LYS A 28 -25.02 -7.68 14.56
C LYS A 28 -25.28 -9.18 14.54
N PHE A 29 -24.46 -9.92 13.79
CA PHE A 29 -24.58 -11.37 13.67
C PHE A 29 -23.25 -12.09 13.91
N GLY A 30 -23.04 -12.59 15.12
CA GLY A 30 -21.83 -13.35 15.49
C GLY A 30 -20.58 -12.50 15.69
N ASP A 31 -19.45 -13.20 15.87
CA ASP A 31 -18.13 -12.62 16.12
C ASP A 31 -17.34 -12.48 14.82
N CYS A 32 -16.11 -11.96 14.89
CA CYS A 32 -15.19 -11.93 13.77
C CYS A 32 -15.06 -13.33 13.11
N PRO A 33 -15.12 -13.46 11.78
CA PRO A 33 -15.27 -12.44 10.74
C PRO A 33 -16.72 -12.18 10.29
N ASN A 34 -17.72 -12.79 10.95
CA ASN A 34 -19.12 -12.76 10.50
C ASN A 34 -19.80 -11.39 10.68
N ASN A 35 -19.20 -10.51 11.45
CA ASN A 35 -19.74 -9.19 11.77
C ASN A 35 -18.73 -8.05 11.47
N CYS A 36 -17.95 -8.20 10.41
CA CYS A 36 -16.91 -7.23 10.04
C CYS A 36 -17.47 -5.83 9.81
N GLY A 37 -16.80 -4.85 10.43
CA GLY A 37 -17.19 -3.45 10.41
C GLY A 37 -18.15 -3.05 11.53
N LEU A 38 -18.60 -4.00 12.36
CA LEU A 38 -19.51 -3.79 13.50
C LEU A 38 -19.03 -4.50 14.78
N CYS A 39 -18.08 -5.42 14.69
CA CYS A 39 -17.54 -6.13 15.85
C CYS A 39 -16.54 -5.25 16.61
N GLU A 40 -16.35 -5.57 17.90
CA GLU A 40 -15.41 -4.89 18.78
C GLU A 40 -14.03 -5.58 18.82
N ASP A 41 -13.86 -6.68 18.05
CA ASP A 41 -12.65 -7.52 18.06
C ASP A 41 -11.49 -6.96 17.26
N HIS A 42 -11.68 -5.83 16.56
CA HIS A 42 -10.65 -5.25 15.71
C HIS A 42 -9.59 -4.53 16.52
N GLU A 43 -8.31 -4.86 16.31
CA GLU A 43 -7.19 -4.43 17.16
C GLU A 43 -6.37 -3.26 16.56
N THR A 44 -6.74 -2.75 15.37
CA THR A 44 -5.94 -1.75 14.65
C THR A 44 -6.80 -0.61 14.11
N SER A 45 -6.17 0.55 13.87
CA SER A 45 -6.80 1.66 13.18
C SER A 45 -6.65 1.55 11.66
N THR A 46 -7.59 2.15 10.93
CA THR A 46 -7.51 2.23 9.46
C THR A 46 -6.41 3.20 9.02
N VAL A 47 -5.39 2.69 8.37
CA VAL A 47 -4.31 3.50 7.76
C VAL A 47 -4.66 3.88 6.33
N LEU A 48 -5.24 2.93 5.59
CA LEU A 48 -5.70 3.16 4.23
C LEU A 48 -7.18 2.77 4.11
N GLY A 49 -8.03 3.75 3.87
CA GLY A 49 -9.42 3.53 3.47
C GLY A 49 -9.52 3.22 1.98
N LEU A 50 -10.43 2.37 1.59
CA LEU A 50 -10.80 2.12 0.20
C LEU A 50 -12.27 2.43 -0.02
N ILE A 51 -12.57 3.02 -1.18
CA ILE A 51 -13.94 3.18 -1.65
C ILE A 51 -14.01 2.65 -3.08
N ASP A 52 -14.85 1.64 -3.27
CA ASP A 52 -15.21 1.19 -4.60
C ASP A 52 -16.22 2.18 -5.18
N VAL A 53 -15.75 3.02 -6.10
CA VAL A 53 -16.58 4.09 -6.67
C VAL A 53 -17.49 3.59 -7.80
N THR A 54 -17.22 2.41 -8.33
CA THR A 54 -18.04 1.74 -9.35
C THR A 54 -17.62 0.28 -9.52
N ASN A 55 -18.56 -0.61 -9.83
CA ASN A 55 -18.23 -1.97 -10.26
C ASN A 55 -18.08 -2.10 -11.79
N ARG A 56 -18.26 -1.01 -12.55
CA ARG A 56 -17.99 -0.98 -13.99
C ARG A 56 -16.49 -1.09 -14.26
N CYS A 57 -16.14 -1.81 -15.31
CA CYS A 57 -14.77 -1.91 -15.78
C CYS A 57 -14.71 -1.93 -17.31
N ASN A 58 -13.68 -1.32 -17.87
CA ASN A 58 -13.38 -1.34 -19.30
C ASN A 58 -12.53 -2.55 -19.73
N LEU A 59 -12.29 -3.50 -18.80
CA LEU A 59 -11.63 -4.79 -19.02
C LEU A 59 -12.50 -5.93 -18.49
N ARG A 60 -12.22 -7.15 -18.98
CA ARG A 60 -12.78 -8.41 -18.50
C ARG A 60 -11.65 -9.39 -18.22
N CYS A 61 -10.84 -9.05 -17.20
CA CYS A 61 -9.65 -9.82 -16.84
C CYS A 61 -10.01 -11.25 -16.41
N PRO A 62 -9.29 -12.28 -16.89
CA PRO A 62 -9.41 -13.64 -16.37
C PRO A 62 -9.11 -13.71 -14.87
N VAL A 63 -8.11 -12.95 -14.40
CA VAL A 63 -7.74 -12.83 -12.99
C VAL A 63 -8.28 -11.50 -12.46
N CYS A 64 -9.31 -11.58 -11.59
CA CYS A 64 -9.94 -10.39 -11.01
C CYS A 64 -10.62 -10.73 -9.68
N PHE A 65 -9.99 -10.36 -8.57
CA PHE A 65 -10.53 -10.60 -7.23
C PHE A 65 -11.84 -9.83 -6.96
N ALA A 66 -12.02 -8.65 -7.59
CA ALA A 66 -13.22 -7.83 -7.44
C ALA A 66 -14.42 -8.32 -8.27
N ASN A 67 -14.25 -9.34 -9.10
CA ASN A 67 -15.29 -9.86 -10.01
C ASN A 67 -16.05 -8.77 -10.81
N ALA A 68 -15.34 -7.70 -11.17
CA ALA A 68 -15.93 -6.50 -11.76
C ALA A 68 -16.66 -6.76 -13.09
N ALA A 69 -17.72 -6.00 -13.35
CA ALA A 69 -18.52 -5.98 -14.58
C ALA A 69 -19.23 -7.31 -14.93
N VAL A 70 -19.59 -8.13 -13.94
CA VAL A 70 -20.21 -9.46 -14.17
C VAL A 70 -21.57 -9.62 -13.50
N SER A 71 -21.88 -8.87 -12.44
CA SER A 71 -23.07 -9.04 -11.63
C SER A 71 -24.41 -8.74 -12.35
N GLY A 72 -24.39 -8.12 -13.53
CA GLY A 72 -25.62 -7.63 -14.19
C GLY A 72 -26.28 -6.45 -13.47
N ARG A 73 -25.66 -5.93 -12.43
CA ARG A 73 -26.13 -4.82 -11.60
C ARG A 73 -25.07 -3.70 -11.57
N LEU A 74 -25.51 -2.48 -11.37
CA LEU A 74 -24.65 -1.30 -11.24
C LEU A 74 -24.51 -0.92 -9.77
N TYR A 75 -23.35 -1.17 -9.20
CA TYR A 75 -22.90 -0.54 -7.95
C TYR A 75 -22.09 0.70 -8.32
N GLU A 76 -22.62 1.87 -8.06
CA GLU A 76 -21.96 3.15 -8.33
C GLU A 76 -22.53 4.18 -7.34
N PRO A 77 -21.95 4.27 -6.12
CA PRO A 77 -22.42 5.20 -5.10
C PRO A 77 -22.44 6.63 -5.60
N THR A 78 -23.43 7.40 -5.18
CA THR A 78 -23.54 8.84 -5.47
C THR A 78 -22.40 9.62 -4.82
N GLN A 79 -22.22 10.89 -5.24
CA GLN A 79 -21.21 11.75 -4.59
C GLN A 79 -21.53 12.00 -3.12
N ASP A 80 -22.80 12.08 -2.73
CA ASP A 80 -23.22 12.27 -1.34
C ASP A 80 -22.90 11.04 -0.49
N GLU A 81 -23.17 9.83 -0.99
CA GLU A 81 -22.79 8.58 -0.32
C GLU A 81 -21.28 8.43 -0.19
N ILE A 82 -20.52 8.80 -1.23
CA ILE A 82 -19.04 8.79 -1.16
C ILE A 82 -18.54 9.80 -0.13
N ARG A 83 -19.12 10.99 -0.06
CA ARG A 83 -18.76 12.01 0.94
C ARG A 83 -19.02 11.50 2.36
N GLU A 84 -20.12 10.79 2.57
CA GLU A 84 -20.45 10.19 3.86
C GLU A 84 -19.46 9.08 4.23
N MET A 85 -19.11 8.20 3.28
CA MET A 85 -18.07 7.19 3.50
C MET A 85 -16.70 7.82 3.84
N LEU A 86 -16.31 8.91 3.18
CA LEU A 86 -15.09 9.66 3.51
C LEU A 86 -15.14 10.23 4.94
N ARG A 87 -16.26 10.82 5.33
CA ARG A 87 -16.47 11.36 6.69
C ARG A 87 -16.42 10.27 7.74
N ASN A 88 -17.03 9.11 7.48
CA ASN A 88 -16.97 7.96 8.37
C ASN A 88 -15.52 7.53 8.64
N LEU A 89 -14.70 7.42 7.59
CA LEU A 89 -13.26 7.14 7.72
C LEU A 89 -12.51 8.23 8.50
N ARG A 90 -12.85 9.51 8.31
CA ARG A 90 -12.23 10.63 9.03
C ARG A 90 -12.69 10.76 10.49
N ASN A 91 -13.84 10.22 10.83
CA ASN A 91 -14.39 10.22 12.18
C ASN A 91 -13.96 9.02 13.03
N LEU A 92 -13.23 8.05 12.46
CA LEU A 92 -12.73 6.90 13.20
C LEU A 92 -11.87 7.32 14.41
N LYS A 93 -12.00 6.57 15.50
CA LYS A 93 -11.26 6.76 16.74
C LYS A 93 -10.40 5.51 16.99
N PRO A 94 -9.24 5.62 17.63
CA PRO A 94 -8.61 6.85 18.14
C PRO A 94 -8.00 7.72 17.06
N HIS A 95 -7.75 7.21 15.84
CA HIS A 95 -7.06 7.91 14.76
C HIS A 95 -7.94 8.03 13.51
N PRO A 96 -8.18 9.26 13.02
CA PRO A 96 -8.79 9.46 11.72
C PRO A 96 -7.95 8.84 10.60
N THR A 97 -8.58 8.16 9.65
CA THR A 97 -7.90 7.56 8.50
C THR A 97 -7.13 8.62 7.68
N PRO A 98 -5.80 8.52 7.52
CA PRO A 98 -5.01 9.55 6.84
C PRO A 98 -5.04 9.44 5.32
N ALA A 99 -5.20 8.22 4.78
CA ALA A 99 -5.08 7.93 3.36
C ALA A 99 -6.33 7.26 2.78
N ILE A 100 -6.67 7.60 1.54
CA ILE A 100 -7.80 7.02 0.80
C ILE A 100 -7.35 6.52 -0.57
N GLN A 101 -7.87 5.36 -0.99
CA GLN A 101 -7.73 4.81 -2.33
C GLN A 101 -9.10 4.65 -2.97
N TYR A 102 -9.32 5.32 -4.09
CA TYR A 102 -10.46 5.02 -4.95
C TYR A 102 -10.16 3.79 -5.81
N ALA A 103 -11.07 2.84 -5.76
CA ALA A 103 -10.96 1.53 -6.41
C ALA A 103 -12.31 1.11 -7.03
N GLY A 104 -12.51 -0.19 -7.19
CA GLY A 104 -13.72 -0.81 -7.72
C GLY A 104 -13.42 -1.71 -8.91
N GLY A 105 -14.25 -1.65 -9.94
CA GLY A 105 -13.92 -2.27 -11.22
C GLY A 105 -12.76 -1.52 -11.88
N GLU A 106 -13.05 -0.33 -12.40
CA GLU A 106 -12.06 0.62 -12.88
C GLU A 106 -12.53 2.05 -12.54
N PRO A 107 -11.94 2.73 -11.56
CA PRO A 107 -12.42 4.03 -11.11
C PRO A 107 -12.38 5.10 -12.19
N THR A 108 -11.47 5.00 -13.14
CA THR A 108 -11.32 5.98 -14.22
C THR A 108 -12.44 5.93 -15.26
N VAL A 109 -13.33 4.93 -15.27
CA VAL A 109 -14.52 4.96 -16.14
C VAL A 109 -15.59 5.91 -15.61
N ARG A 110 -15.55 6.23 -14.33
CA ARG A 110 -16.43 7.22 -13.70
C ARG A 110 -16.09 8.61 -14.20
N LYS A 111 -17.13 9.39 -14.56
CA LYS A 111 -16.92 10.71 -15.22
C LYS A 111 -16.44 11.76 -14.23
N ASP A 112 -16.94 11.71 -13.01
CA ASP A 112 -16.73 12.65 -11.91
C ASP A 112 -15.58 12.23 -10.96
N LEU A 113 -14.64 11.37 -11.41
CA LEU A 113 -13.52 10.93 -10.57
C LEU A 113 -12.62 12.10 -10.12
N VAL A 114 -12.45 13.13 -10.95
CA VAL A 114 -11.66 14.32 -10.62
C VAL A 114 -12.26 15.06 -9.43
N GLU A 115 -13.58 15.23 -9.45
CA GLU A 115 -14.36 15.83 -8.37
C GLU A 115 -14.28 15.00 -7.08
N LEU A 116 -14.30 13.66 -7.20
CA LEU A 116 -14.14 12.76 -6.04
C LEU A 116 -12.76 12.91 -5.40
N VAL A 117 -11.70 13.07 -6.21
CA VAL A 117 -10.35 13.32 -5.70
C VAL A 117 -10.30 14.64 -4.92
N ALA A 118 -10.87 15.72 -5.46
CA ALA A 118 -10.96 17.00 -4.77
C ALA A 118 -11.76 16.88 -3.47
N MET A 119 -12.90 16.17 -3.50
CA MET A 119 -13.74 15.88 -2.33
C MET A 119 -12.96 15.21 -1.19
N ALA A 120 -12.11 14.24 -1.49
CA ALA A 120 -11.28 13.59 -0.47
C ALA A 120 -10.29 14.57 0.17
N LYS A 121 -9.73 15.50 -0.61
CA LYS A 121 -8.87 16.56 -0.05
C LYS A 121 -9.66 17.55 0.81
N GLU A 122 -10.87 17.91 0.43
CA GLU A 122 -11.79 18.75 1.21
C GLU A 122 -12.13 18.10 2.56
N GLU A 123 -12.38 16.78 2.58
CA GLU A 123 -12.64 16.02 3.82
C GLU A 123 -11.37 15.75 4.65
N GLY A 124 -10.20 16.26 4.25
CA GLY A 124 -8.98 16.32 5.04
C GLY A 124 -8.07 15.10 4.93
N PHE A 125 -8.18 14.29 3.86
CA PHE A 125 -7.22 13.23 3.61
C PHE A 125 -5.87 13.80 3.17
N THR A 126 -4.81 13.42 3.86
CA THR A 126 -3.44 13.85 3.54
C THR A 126 -2.92 13.15 2.28
N HIS A 127 -3.30 11.90 2.06
CA HIS A 127 -2.92 11.11 0.91
C HIS A 127 -4.15 10.56 0.16
N VAL A 128 -4.25 10.87 -1.13
CA VAL A 128 -5.31 10.38 -2.03
C VAL A 128 -4.67 9.63 -3.18
N GLN A 129 -5.08 8.40 -3.41
CA GLN A 129 -4.59 7.57 -4.51
C GLN A 129 -5.73 6.87 -5.27
N ILE A 130 -5.44 6.42 -6.49
CA ILE A 130 -6.35 5.61 -7.30
C ILE A 130 -5.69 4.28 -7.68
N ALA A 131 -6.42 3.18 -7.58
CA ALA A 131 -6.01 1.89 -8.15
C ALA A 131 -6.62 1.77 -9.55
N THR A 132 -5.78 1.70 -10.60
CA THR A 132 -6.26 1.75 -11.98
C THR A 132 -5.50 0.82 -12.93
N ASN A 133 -6.19 0.38 -13.97
CA ASN A 133 -5.55 -0.30 -15.10
C ASN A 133 -4.82 0.66 -16.06
N GLY A 134 -4.94 1.96 -15.89
CA GLY A 134 -4.19 2.97 -16.62
C GLY A 134 -4.68 3.29 -18.04
N LEU A 135 -5.70 2.62 -18.56
CA LEU A 135 -6.12 2.81 -19.96
C LEU A 135 -6.63 4.23 -20.26
N ARG A 136 -7.34 4.87 -19.33
CA ARG A 136 -7.79 6.26 -19.52
C ARG A 136 -6.61 7.23 -19.43
N LEU A 137 -5.67 6.99 -18.52
CA LEU A 137 -4.43 7.76 -18.41
C LEU A 137 -3.59 7.68 -19.69
N ALA A 138 -3.51 6.49 -20.32
CA ALA A 138 -2.80 6.33 -21.59
C ALA A 138 -3.48 7.07 -22.74
N ARG A 139 -4.81 7.07 -22.80
CA ARG A 139 -5.59 7.65 -23.93
C ARG A 139 -5.78 9.16 -23.86
N LYS A 140 -5.84 9.74 -22.67
CA LYS A 140 -6.13 11.16 -22.42
C LYS A 140 -4.96 11.80 -21.67
N GLU A 141 -4.05 12.41 -22.41
CA GLU A 141 -2.83 13.03 -21.86
C GLU A 141 -3.14 14.00 -20.71
N ASN A 142 -4.14 14.88 -20.87
CA ASN A 142 -4.50 15.86 -19.85
C ASN A 142 -5.14 15.27 -18.59
N PHE A 143 -5.63 14.02 -18.64
CA PHE A 143 -6.35 13.45 -17.51
C PHE A 143 -5.46 13.23 -16.27
N ALA A 144 -4.18 12.90 -16.46
CA ALA A 144 -3.21 12.82 -15.36
C ALA A 144 -3.03 14.19 -14.69
N LYS A 145 -2.99 15.26 -15.49
CA LYS A 145 -2.89 16.64 -14.97
C LYS A 145 -4.15 17.06 -14.22
N GLU A 146 -5.33 16.78 -14.77
CA GLU A 146 -6.62 17.06 -14.10
C GLU A 146 -6.68 16.40 -12.71
N LEU A 147 -6.28 15.14 -12.61
CA LEU A 147 -6.20 14.41 -11.33
C LEU A 147 -5.17 15.02 -10.37
N LYS A 148 -3.98 15.39 -10.88
CA LYS A 148 -2.93 16.05 -10.08
C LYS A 148 -3.40 17.38 -9.53
N ASP A 149 -4.03 18.21 -10.37
CA ASP A 149 -4.55 19.53 -9.99
C ASP A 149 -5.67 19.41 -8.95
N ALA A 150 -6.46 18.32 -8.99
CA ALA A 150 -7.49 18.00 -7.99
C ALA A 150 -6.89 17.49 -6.65
N GLY A 151 -5.59 17.25 -6.59
CA GLY A 151 -4.91 16.83 -5.37
C GLY A 151 -4.58 15.34 -5.27
N LEU A 152 -4.65 14.58 -6.37
CA LEU A 152 -4.19 13.19 -6.38
C LEU A 152 -2.69 13.12 -6.07
N ASN A 153 -2.32 12.27 -5.12
CA ASN A 153 -0.92 12.07 -4.74
C ASN A 153 -0.25 10.98 -5.56
N THR A 154 -0.92 9.84 -5.75
CA THR A 154 -0.31 8.64 -6.33
C THR A 154 -1.27 7.85 -7.20
N VAL A 155 -0.76 7.34 -8.31
CA VAL A 155 -1.42 6.32 -9.14
C VAL A 155 -0.88 4.94 -8.75
N TYR A 156 -1.76 4.08 -8.29
CA TYR A 156 -1.49 2.66 -8.03
C TYR A 156 -1.80 1.90 -9.33
N LEU A 157 -0.76 1.76 -10.18
CA LEU A 157 -0.93 1.29 -11.57
C LEU A 157 -0.75 -0.22 -11.66
N ALA A 158 -1.80 -0.95 -12.05
CA ALA A 158 -1.67 -2.36 -12.40
C ALA A 158 -0.60 -2.55 -13.50
N PHE A 159 0.48 -3.29 -13.21
CA PHE A 159 1.63 -3.48 -14.08
C PHE A 159 2.20 -4.89 -13.95
N ASP A 160 1.75 -5.83 -14.80
CA ASP A 160 1.98 -7.25 -14.58
C ASP A 160 3.34 -7.78 -15.07
N GLY A 161 4.09 -7.01 -15.87
CA GLY A 161 5.38 -7.44 -16.40
C GLY A 161 5.95 -6.49 -17.43
N VAL A 162 7.16 -6.80 -17.91
CA VAL A 162 7.89 -6.04 -18.92
C VAL A 162 7.78 -6.65 -20.33
N THR A 163 7.03 -7.73 -20.45
CA THR A 163 6.72 -8.41 -21.72
C THR A 163 5.21 -8.53 -21.92
N PRO A 164 4.71 -8.87 -23.12
CA PRO A 164 3.28 -9.00 -23.41
C PRO A 164 2.58 -10.15 -22.67
N GLU A 165 3.26 -11.26 -22.39
CA GLU A 165 2.69 -12.53 -21.96
C GLU A 165 1.93 -12.43 -20.63
N PRO A 166 2.47 -11.78 -19.56
CA PRO A 166 1.72 -11.59 -18.31
C PRO A 166 0.40 -10.85 -18.49
N TYR A 167 0.36 -9.88 -19.39
CA TYR A 167 -0.89 -9.15 -19.67
C TYR A 167 -1.91 -10.00 -20.42
N ILE A 168 -1.46 -10.81 -21.38
CA ILE A 168 -2.34 -11.74 -22.12
C ILE A 168 -2.94 -12.73 -21.12
N ASN A 169 -2.15 -13.28 -20.22
CA ASN A 169 -2.61 -14.22 -19.20
C ASN A 169 -3.58 -13.54 -18.21
N ASN A 170 -3.11 -12.47 -17.54
CA ASN A 170 -3.83 -11.87 -16.43
C ASN A 170 -5.00 -10.97 -16.86
N ARG A 171 -4.88 -10.30 -18.03
CA ARG A 171 -5.82 -9.26 -18.49
C ARG A 171 -6.55 -9.62 -19.79
N GLY A 172 -6.19 -10.74 -20.41
CA GLY A 172 -6.80 -11.23 -21.66
C GLY A 172 -6.29 -10.54 -22.92
N LYS A 173 -5.33 -9.61 -22.83
CA LYS A 173 -4.72 -8.92 -23.99
C LYS A 173 -3.42 -8.21 -23.62
N ASN A 174 -2.55 -7.98 -24.59
CA ASN A 174 -1.35 -7.18 -24.40
C ASN A 174 -1.70 -5.72 -24.06
N LEU A 175 -1.34 -5.27 -22.85
CA LEU A 175 -1.56 -3.90 -22.37
C LEU A 175 -0.24 -3.15 -22.12
N LEU A 176 0.91 -3.76 -22.33
CA LEU A 176 2.21 -3.15 -22.05
C LEU A 176 2.40 -1.78 -22.73
N PRO A 177 2.06 -1.58 -24.02
CA PRO A 177 2.19 -0.26 -24.65
C PRO A 177 1.35 0.82 -23.93
N GLN A 178 0.14 0.46 -23.48
CA GLN A 178 -0.74 1.38 -22.75
C GLN A 178 -0.20 1.70 -21.35
N LYS A 179 0.50 0.74 -20.70
CA LYS A 179 1.14 1.00 -19.40
C LYS A 179 2.27 2.00 -19.52
N ILE A 180 3.13 1.82 -20.53
CA ILE A 180 4.22 2.75 -20.83
C ILE A 180 3.67 4.16 -21.14
N GLN A 181 2.62 4.26 -21.96
CA GLN A 181 2.01 5.55 -22.29
C GLN A 181 1.35 6.20 -21.06
N ALA A 182 0.71 5.42 -20.17
CA ALA A 182 0.15 5.93 -18.92
C ALA A 182 1.23 6.50 -17.99
N LEU A 183 2.36 5.80 -17.85
CA LEU A 183 3.52 6.26 -17.08
C LEU A 183 4.06 7.58 -17.63
N GLU A 184 4.23 7.68 -18.96
CA GLU A 184 4.72 8.91 -19.60
C GLU A 184 3.75 10.09 -19.39
N ASN A 185 2.43 9.88 -19.46
CA ASN A 185 1.46 10.92 -19.20
C ASN A 185 1.45 11.33 -17.70
N CYS A 186 1.62 10.39 -16.77
CA CYS A 186 1.82 10.69 -15.35
C CYS A 186 3.11 11.49 -15.11
N ARG A 187 4.22 11.11 -15.77
CA ARG A 187 5.50 11.83 -15.67
C ARG A 187 5.37 13.29 -16.11
N LYS A 188 4.75 13.53 -17.28
CA LYS A 188 4.48 14.90 -17.78
C LYS A 188 3.62 15.74 -16.82
N ALA A 189 2.70 15.08 -16.11
CA ALA A 189 1.84 15.74 -15.12
C ALA A 189 2.50 15.93 -13.75
N GLY A 190 3.71 15.40 -13.51
CA GLY A 190 4.35 15.37 -12.20
C GLY A 190 3.58 14.52 -11.18
N LEU A 191 2.93 13.44 -11.65
CA LEU A 191 2.12 12.55 -10.83
C LEU A 191 2.90 11.26 -10.53
N GLY A 192 3.06 10.95 -9.24
CA GLY A 192 3.78 9.77 -8.76
C GLY A 192 3.01 8.47 -9.06
N VAL A 193 3.77 7.41 -9.32
CA VAL A 193 3.23 6.08 -9.65
C VAL A 193 3.87 5.02 -8.76
N VAL A 194 3.07 4.06 -8.31
CA VAL A 194 3.52 2.78 -7.78
C VAL A 194 3.10 1.69 -8.76
N LEU A 195 4.05 0.86 -9.18
CA LEU A 195 3.76 -0.30 -10.03
C LEU A 195 3.19 -1.43 -9.18
N VAL A 196 2.12 -2.06 -9.66
CA VAL A 196 1.41 -3.10 -8.91
C VAL A 196 1.28 -4.36 -9.74
N PRO A 197 2.30 -5.24 -9.74
CA PRO A 197 2.21 -6.54 -10.40
C PRO A 197 1.30 -7.49 -9.60
N THR A 198 0.32 -8.10 -10.27
CA THR A 198 -0.32 -9.30 -9.76
C THR A 198 0.61 -10.47 -10.03
N LEU A 199 1.24 -10.99 -8.98
CA LEU A 199 2.27 -12.01 -9.09
C LEU A 199 1.66 -13.40 -9.12
N ILE A 200 1.92 -14.16 -10.18
CA ILE A 200 1.39 -15.51 -10.42
C ILE A 200 2.53 -16.44 -10.77
N LYS A 201 2.65 -17.54 -10.03
CA LYS A 201 3.67 -18.56 -10.26
C LYS A 201 3.56 -19.14 -11.68
N GLY A 202 4.71 -19.20 -12.36
CA GLY A 202 4.81 -19.68 -13.75
C GLY A 202 4.31 -18.70 -14.81
N VAL A 203 3.87 -17.49 -14.43
CA VAL A 203 3.40 -16.45 -15.38
C VAL A 203 4.35 -15.26 -15.42
N ASN A 204 4.66 -14.67 -14.27
CA ASN A 204 5.50 -13.47 -14.18
C ASN A 204 6.43 -13.45 -12.97
N ASP A 205 6.48 -14.51 -12.18
CA ASP A 205 7.42 -14.66 -11.07
C ASP A 205 8.88 -14.60 -11.51
N GLN A 206 9.19 -15.01 -12.73
CA GLN A 206 10.52 -14.89 -13.33
C GLN A 206 10.87 -13.47 -13.81
N GLN A 207 9.94 -12.50 -13.77
CA GLN A 207 10.16 -11.12 -14.21
C GLN A 207 10.31 -10.13 -13.04
N ILE A 208 10.41 -10.60 -11.80
CA ILE A 208 10.50 -9.73 -10.61
C ILE A 208 11.69 -8.76 -10.73
N GLY A 209 12.87 -9.27 -11.07
CA GLY A 209 14.07 -8.45 -11.26
C GLY A 209 13.91 -7.44 -12.40
N GLU A 210 13.39 -7.86 -13.53
CA GLU A 210 13.18 -6.97 -14.68
C GLU A 210 12.13 -5.89 -14.42
N ILE A 211 11.09 -6.17 -13.62
CA ILE A 211 10.12 -5.17 -13.19
C ILE A 211 10.78 -4.15 -12.25
N ILE A 212 11.64 -4.59 -11.34
CA ILE A 212 12.41 -3.69 -10.45
C ILE A 212 13.33 -2.81 -11.29
N LYS A 213 14.06 -3.39 -12.24
CA LYS A 213 14.91 -2.63 -13.18
C LYS A 213 14.10 -1.60 -13.94
N PHE A 214 12.94 -2.01 -14.50
CA PHE A 214 12.05 -1.10 -15.21
C PHE A 214 11.59 0.06 -14.32
N ALA A 215 11.29 -0.19 -13.04
CA ALA A 215 10.92 0.85 -12.09
C ALA A 215 12.06 1.86 -11.88
N PHE A 216 13.31 1.40 -11.74
CA PHE A 216 14.47 2.27 -11.65
C PHE A 216 14.72 3.09 -12.92
N ASP A 217 14.49 2.50 -14.10
CA ASP A 217 14.60 3.22 -15.38
C ASP A 217 13.54 4.35 -15.51
N HIS A 218 12.48 4.30 -14.66
CA HIS A 218 11.40 5.29 -14.64
C HIS A 218 11.30 6.03 -13.29
N ARG A 219 12.38 6.07 -12.48
CA ARG A 219 12.39 6.63 -11.12
C ARG A 219 12.02 8.12 -11.03
N GLU A 220 11.99 8.84 -12.16
CA GLU A 220 11.51 10.22 -12.19
C GLU A 220 10.09 10.36 -11.63
N ASN A 221 9.23 9.36 -11.82
CA ASN A 221 7.86 9.35 -11.31
C ASN A 221 7.39 8.00 -10.77
N VAL A 222 8.18 6.93 -10.85
CA VAL A 222 7.91 5.64 -10.20
C VAL A 222 8.63 5.61 -8.86
N TYR A 223 7.87 5.54 -7.77
CA TYR A 223 8.40 5.60 -6.39
C TYR A 223 8.49 4.23 -5.72
N GLY A 224 7.91 3.21 -6.32
CA GLY A 224 7.96 1.86 -5.77
C GLY A 224 7.27 0.81 -6.62
N VAL A 225 7.54 -0.44 -6.26
CA VAL A 225 6.85 -1.61 -6.79
C VAL A 225 6.24 -2.37 -5.63
N ASN A 226 4.93 -2.57 -5.67
CA ASN A 226 4.21 -3.39 -4.71
C ASN A 226 3.73 -4.68 -5.38
N PHE A 227 4.49 -5.74 -5.25
CA PHE A 227 4.13 -7.06 -5.73
C PHE A 227 2.96 -7.61 -4.92
N GLN A 228 1.94 -8.12 -5.61
CA GLN A 228 0.76 -8.69 -4.97
C GLN A 228 0.59 -10.13 -5.43
N PRO A 229 0.99 -11.12 -4.62
CA PRO A 229 0.63 -12.51 -4.86
C PRO A 229 -0.85 -12.65 -5.18
N VAL A 230 -1.17 -13.43 -6.18
CA VAL A 230 -2.55 -13.63 -6.65
C VAL A 230 -3.45 -14.11 -5.52
N SER A 231 -4.61 -13.46 -5.39
CA SER A 231 -5.70 -13.88 -4.50
C SER A 231 -6.73 -14.67 -5.31
N PHE A 232 -7.07 -15.87 -4.85
CA PHE A 232 -8.02 -16.77 -5.50
C PHE A 232 -9.46 -16.47 -5.05
N SER A 233 -9.84 -15.21 -5.22
CA SER A 233 -11.17 -14.67 -4.98
C SER A 233 -11.79 -14.16 -6.28
N GLY A 234 -13.08 -13.92 -6.28
CA GLY A 234 -13.83 -13.39 -7.44
C GLY A 234 -13.76 -14.33 -8.65
N ARG A 235 -13.25 -13.85 -9.80
CA ARG A 235 -13.09 -14.64 -11.02
C ARG A 235 -11.81 -15.46 -11.10
N THR A 236 -10.90 -15.31 -10.16
CA THR A 236 -9.65 -16.05 -10.17
C THR A 236 -9.95 -17.54 -9.98
N PRO A 237 -9.57 -18.43 -10.93
CA PRO A 237 -10.02 -19.83 -10.88
C PRO A 237 -9.46 -20.58 -9.67
N ALA A 238 -10.34 -21.07 -8.81
CA ALA A 238 -9.97 -21.86 -7.62
C ALA A 238 -9.21 -23.15 -7.96
N SER A 239 -9.43 -23.72 -9.14
CA SER A 239 -8.72 -24.92 -9.62
C SER A 239 -7.23 -24.70 -9.85
N GLN A 240 -6.76 -23.45 -9.91
CA GLN A 240 -5.36 -23.10 -10.17
C GLN A 240 -4.56 -22.79 -8.89
N VAL A 241 -5.18 -22.91 -7.71
CA VAL A 241 -4.56 -22.57 -6.42
C VAL A 241 -3.23 -23.30 -6.22
N GLU A 242 -3.18 -24.61 -6.43
CA GLU A 242 -1.98 -25.41 -6.17
C GLU A 242 -0.83 -25.09 -7.15
N GLU A 243 -1.16 -24.80 -8.40
CA GLU A 243 -0.17 -24.55 -9.45
C GLU A 243 0.33 -23.11 -9.48
N GLN A 244 -0.56 -22.15 -9.22
CA GLN A 244 -0.30 -20.72 -9.46
C GLN A 244 -0.11 -19.90 -8.20
N ARG A 245 -0.35 -20.45 -7.02
CA ARG A 245 -0.09 -19.74 -5.77
C ARG A 245 1.38 -19.44 -5.61
N ILE A 246 1.65 -18.19 -5.27
CA ILE A 246 2.96 -17.72 -4.84
C ILE A 246 2.81 -17.05 -3.48
N THR A 247 3.80 -17.18 -2.63
CA THR A 247 3.80 -16.67 -1.27
C THR A 247 4.91 -15.63 -1.07
N ILE A 248 4.93 -14.94 0.08
CA ILE A 248 6.03 -14.04 0.44
C ILE A 248 7.38 -14.74 0.45
N PRO A 249 7.56 -15.94 1.06
CA PRO A 249 8.81 -16.70 0.94
C PRO A 249 9.23 -17.00 -0.50
N ASP A 250 8.29 -17.37 -1.38
CA ASP A 250 8.60 -17.60 -2.79
C ASP A 250 9.09 -16.32 -3.46
N PHE A 251 8.40 -15.18 -3.22
CA PHE A 251 8.81 -13.87 -3.72
C PHE A 251 10.24 -13.51 -3.29
N VAL A 252 10.57 -13.70 -2.01
CA VAL A 252 11.91 -13.38 -1.47
C VAL A 252 12.99 -14.27 -2.09
N ASN A 253 12.69 -15.55 -2.30
CA ASN A 253 13.62 -16.46 -2.97
C ASN A 253 13.84 -16.05 -4.43
N GLU A 254 12.78 -15.69 -5.15
CA GLU A 254 12.90 -15.27 -6.54
C GLU A 254 13.60 -13.91 -6.69
N ILE A 255 13.34 -12.93 -5.82
CA ILE A 255 14.06 -11.64 -5.86
C ILE A 255 15.56 -11.85 -5.59
N ALA A 256 15.92 -12.66 -4.59
CA ALA A 256 17.33 -12.95 -4.28
C ALA A 256 18.05 -13.61 -5.45
N LYS A 257 17.39 -14.54 -6.13
CA LYS A 257 17.94 -15.22 -7.32
C LYS A 257 18.08 -14.24 -8.50
N GLN A 258 17.07 -13.42 -8.79
CA GLN A 258 17.03 -12.53 -9.95
C GLN A 258 17.87 -11.26 -9.76
N THR A 259 18.20 -10.90 -8.52
CA THR A 259 19.14 -9.81 -8.18
C THR A 259 20.55 -10.32 -7.84
N HIS A 260 20.85 -11.58 -8.19
CA HIS A 260 22.15 -12.21 -7.93
C HIS A 260 22.63 -12.14 -6.48
N GLY A 261 21.68 -12.06 -5.53
CA GLY A 261 21.95 -11.97 -4.10
C GLY A 261 22.20 -10.56 -3.57
N ASP A 262 22.00 -9.53 -4.37
CA ASP A 262 22.09 -8.13 -3.91
C ASP A 262 20.98 -7.81 -2.91
N VAL A 263 19.77 -8.31 -3.16
CA VAL A 263 18.63 -8.18 -2.25
C VAL A 263 18.29 -9.57 -1.68
N LYS A 264 18.24 -9.68 -0.36
CA LYS A 264 18.08 -10.95 0.38
C LYS A 264 16.88 -10.91 1.32
N VAL A 265 16.56 -12.05 1.90
CA VAL A 265 15.48 -12.19 2.89
C VAL A 265 15.67 -11.26 4.10
N ASP A 266 16.92 -11.10 4.56
CA ASP A 266 17.25 -10.27 5.72
C ASP A 266 17.12 -8.77 5.47
N ASP A 267 16.92 -8.36 4.21
CA ASP A 267 16.72 -6.96 3.83
C ASP A 267 15.27 -6.51 3.96
N PHE A 268 14.33 -7.44 4.18
CA PHE A 268 12.91 -7.15 4.23
C PHE A 268 12.37 -7.12 5.66
N TYR A 269 11.50 -6.16 5.91
CA TYR A 269 10.80 -5.99 7.17
C TYR A 269 9.28 -5.96 6.96
N PRO A 270 8.48 -6.52 7.89
CA PRO A 270 7.04 -6.34 7.87
C PRO A 270 6.66 -4.87 8.11
N PRO A 271 5.53 -4.38 7.57
CA PRO A 271 5.11 -2.98 7.77
C PRO A 271 5.01 -2.58 9.24
N SER A 272 4.70 -3.51 10.14
CA SER A 272 4.67 -3.27 11.58
C SER A 272 6.04 -2.91 12.19
N SER A 273 7.14 -3.18 11.51
CA SER A 273 8.49 -2.81 12.01
C SER A 273 8.73 -1.32 12.06
N VAL A 274 7.96 -0.51 11.32
CA VAL A 274 8.11 0.95 11.33
C VAL A 274 7.30 1.64 12.43
N GLU A 275 6.59 0.89 13.27
CA GLU A 275 5.84 1.42 14.43
C GLU A 275 6.69 2.32 15.35
N PRO A 276 7.98 2.01 15.64
CA PRO A 276 8.86 2.89 16.43
C PRO A 276 9.00 4.30 15.85
N PHE A 277 8.92 4.47 14.53
CA PHE A 277 8.93 5.79 13.92
C PHE A 277 7.66 6.57 14.22
N ALA A 278 6.49 5.95 14.07
CA ALA A 278 5.22 6.59 14.34
C ALA A 278 5.10 7.00 15.82
N ARG A 279 5.49 6.10 16.73
CA ARG A 279 5.54 6.35 18.17
C ARG A 279 6.50 7.50 18.51
N PHE A 280 7.69 7.51 17.92
CA PHE A 280 8.68 8.56 18.15
C PHE A 280 8.19 9.94 17.69
N ILE A 281 7.59 10.04 16.50
CA ILE A 281 7.03 11.31 16.00
C ILE A 281 5.91 11.79 16.93
N GLY A 282 4.97 10.94 17.30
CA GLY A 282 3.90 11.27 18.24
C GLY A 282 4.45 11.78 19.60
N ALA A 283 5.42 11.08 20.16
CA ALA A 283 6.06 11.48 21.42
C ALA A 283 6.81 12.83 21.32
N LEU A 284 7.42 13.14 20.15
CA LEU A 284 8.02 14.44 19.88
C LEU A 284 6.99 15.57 19.82
N GLU A 285 5.84 15.31 19.24
CA GLU A 285 4.73 16.28 19.12
C GLU A 285 3.98 16.42 20.47
N GLY A 286 4.06 15.42 21.32
CA GLY A 286 3.32 15.34 22.60
C GLY A 286 1.88 14.88 22.37
N GLU A 287 1.68 14.13 21.30
CA GLU A 287 0.40 13.56 20.86
C GLU A 287 0.50 12.04 20.71
N SER A 288 -0.63 11.37 20.63
CA SER A 288 -0.67 9.97 20.21
C SER A 288 -0.19 9.86 18.75
N PRO A 289 0.47 8.76 18.34
CA PRO A 289 0.86 8.57 16.95
C PRO A 289 -0.33 8.79 16.02
N SER A 290 -0.17 9.59 14.97
CA SER A 290 -1.24 9.83 13.98
C SER A 290 -1.57 8.61 13.13
N VAL A 291 -0.67 7.63 13.11
CA VAL A 291 -0.78 6.36 12.38
C VAL A 291 -0.18 5.25 13.23
N THR A 292 -0.87 4.12 13.35
CA THR A 292 -0.34 2.90 13.95
C THR A 292 -0.24 1.82 12.87
N LEU A 293 0.95 1.30 12.64
CA LEU A 293 1.22 0.26 11.64
C LEU A 293 1.37 -1.13 12.28
N ASN A 294 0.54 -1.43 13.26
CA ASN A 294 0.56 -2.68 14.02
C ASN A 294 -0.17 -3.85 13.31
N CYS A 295 -0.16 -3.86 11.99
CA CYS A 295 -0.73 -4.96 11.20
C CYS A 295 -0.02 -6.29 11.46
N ASN A 296 -0.70 -7.39 11.11
CA ASN A 296 -0.11 -8.72 11.20
C ASN A 296 1.12 -8.82 10.28
N GLN A 297 2.21 -9.38 10.80
CA GLN A 297 3.49 -9.52 10.09
C GLN A 297 3.41 -10.35 8.79
N HIS A 298 2.42 -11.23 8.67
CA HIS A 298 2.21 -12.05 7.47
C HIS A 298 1.44 -11.33 6.35
N CYS A 299 1.00 -10.08 6.57
CA CYS A 299 0.29 -9.31 5.56
C CYS A 299 1.20 -8.78 4.46
N GLY A 300 2.48 -8.54 4.74
CA GLY A 300 3.40 -8.03 3.75
C GLY A 300 4.81 -7.83 4.29
N ILE A 301 5.71 -7.53 3.38
CA ILE A 301 7.10 -7.15 3.66
C ILE A 301 7.51 -6.01 2.73
N ALA A 302 8.48 -5.22 3.16
CA ALA A 302 9.02 -4.12 2.35
C ALA A 302 10.49 -3.86 2.67
N THR A 303 11.19 -3.29 1.69
CA THR A 303 12.54 -2.74 1.84
C THR A 303 12.71 -1.53 0.95
N TYR A 304 13.65 -0.67 1.27
CA TYR A 304 14.14 0.37 0.36
C TYR A 304 15.43 -0.11 -0.30
N VAL A 305 15.49 0.08 -1.61
CA VAL A 305 16.63 -0.30 -2.43
C VAL A 305 17.11 0.92 -3.20
N PHE A 306 18.41 1.05 -3.31
CA PHE A 306 19.11 2.05 -4.12
C PHE A 306 19.77 1.35 -5.30
N MET A 307 20.09 2.10 -6.35
CA MET A 307 20.85 1.59 -7.48
C MET A 307 22.01 2.52 -7.76
N GLU A 308 23.23 1.99 -7.76
CA GLU A 308 24.39 2.71 -8.27
C GLU A 308 24.40 2.72 -9.80
N GLU A 309 24.57 3.91 -10.38
CA GLU A 309 24.77 4.06 -11.80
C GLU A 309 26.22 3.69 -12.17
N THR A 310 26.42 2.52 -12.73
CA THR A 310 27.68 2.21 -13.41
C THR A 310 27.59 2.67 -14.87
N GLU A 311 28.67 3.29 -15.39
CA GLU A 311 28.76 3.92 -16.71
C GLU A 311 27.88 3.28 -17.78
N GLY A 312 26.72 3.91 -18.05
CA GLY A 312 25.90 3.70 -19.23
C GLY A 312 24.92 2.51 -19.23
N LYS A 313 24.80 1.74 -18.15
CA LYS A 313 23.75 0.67 -18.06
C LYS A 313 23.29 0.47 -16.62
N ASN A 314 22.00 0.72 -16.38
CA ASN A 314 21.32 0.18 -15.20
C ASN A 314 21.33 -1.35 -15.28
N THR A 315 22.12 -1.99 -14.45
CA THR A 315 22.15 -3.45 -14.35
C THR A 315 21.61 -3.88 -13.00
N LEU A 316 20.91 -5.00 -12.93
CA LEU A 316 20.42 -5.59 -11.67
C LEU A 316 21.55 -6.00 -10.69
N ASN A 317 22.82 -5.80 -11.06
CA ASN A 317 23.99 -6.23 -10.30
C ASN A 317 24.50 -5.18 -9.30
N ASN A 318 23.80 -4.04 -9.11
CA ASN A 318 24.26 -2.94 -8.26
C ASN A 318 23.11 -2.42 -7.37
N LEU A 319 22.26 -3.32 -6.92
CA LEU A 319 21.20 -2.98 -5.99
C LEU A 319 21.75 -2.94 -4.55
N ILE A 320 21.48 -1.84 -3.86
CA ILE A 320 21.94 -1.62 -2.50
C ILE A 320 20.73 -1.49 -1.57
N PRO A 321 20.31 -2.56 -0.87
CA PRO A 321 19.30 -2.46 0.17
C PRO A 321 19.75 -1.52 1.29
N ILE A 322 18.80 -0.82 1.90
CA ILE A 322 19.04 0.10 3.01
C ILE A 322 19.79 -0.57 4.17
N THR A 323 19.57 -1.85 4.37
CA THR A 323 20.19 -2.69 5.40
C THR A 323 21.72 -2.85 5.25
N LYS A 324 22.27 -2.64 4.05
CA LYS A 324 23.73 -2.66 3.84
C LYS A 324 24.43 -1.52 4.57
N PHE A 325 23.80 -0.35 4.66
CA PHE A 325 24.43 0.83 5.22
C PHE A 325 23.71 1.43 6.43
N ILE A 326 22.53 0.92 6.80
CA ILE A 326 21.84 1.28 8.05
C ILE A 326 21.61 0.03 8.89
N ASP A 327 22.05 0.10 10.16
CA ASP A 327 21.60 -0.83 11.19
C ASP A 327 20.15 -0.50 11.55
N VAL A 328 19.21 -1.12 10.82
CA VAL A 328 17.76 -0.85 10.91
C VAL A 328 17.21 -1.30 12.26
N GLU A 329 17.68 -2.43 12.80
CA GLU A 329 17.25 -2.92 14.11
C GLU A 329 17.73 -1.99 15.22
N GLY A 330 19.00 -1.59 15.20
CA GLY A 330 19.55 -0.61 16.13
C GLY A 330 18.87 0.76 16.04
N LEU A 331 18.38 1.14 14.84
CA LEU A 331 17.61 2.37 14.65
C LEU A 331 16.23 2.25 15.34
N PHE A 332 15.53 1.15 15.18
CA PHE A 332 14.24 0.92 15.84
C PHE A 332 14.38 0.91 17.37
N GLU A 333 15.39 0.22 17.90
CA GLU A 333 15.70 0.22 19.35
C GLU A 333 16.00 1.63 19.87
N LEU A 334 16.74 2.42 19.09
CA LEU A 334 17.07 3.80 19.46
C LEU A 334 15.83 4.69 19.48
N LEU A 335 14.94 4.54 18.51
CA LEU A 335 13.67 5.27 18.43
C LEU A 335 12.77 4.95 19.62
N ASP A 336 12.60 3.67 19.96
CA ASP A 336 11.81 3.25 21.13
C ASP A 336 12.37 3.85 22.43
N LYS A 337 13.68 3.76 22.62
CA LYS A 337 14.38 4.36 23.76
C LYS A 337 14.15 5.88 23.86
N TYR A 338 14.07 6.57 22.73
CA TYR A 338 13.80 7.99 22.71
C TYR A 338 12.32 8.28 22.99
N SER A 339 11.41 7.48 22.45
CA SER A 339 9.97 7.55 22.74
C SER A 339 9.70 7.40 24.22
N ASP A 340 10.27 6.37 24.86
CA ASP A 340 10.17 6.17 26.31
C ASP A 340 10.61 7.39 27.14
N LYS A 341 11.68 8.06 26.71
CA LYS A 341 12.18 9.25 27.41
C LYS A 341 11.27 10.45 27.20
N LEU A 342 10.74 10.63 26.00
CA LEU A 342 9.84 11.73 25.66
C LEU A 342 8.50 11.58 26.40
N GLU A 343 7.95 10.37 26.43
CA GLU A 343 6.68 10.04 27.11
C GLU A 343 6.78 10.21 28.64
N LYS A 344 7.91 9.86 29.24
CA LYS A 344 8.19 10.13 30.66
C LYS A 344 8.26 11.61 30.99
N GLY A 345 8.50 12.45 29.98
CA GLY A 345 8.56 13.88 30.11
C GLY A 345 9.78 14.40 30.86
N GLY A 346 9.75 15.68 31.18
CA GLY A 346 10.78 16.35 31.94
C GLY A 346 11.33 17.62 31.27
N PHE A 347 11.84 18.56 32.10
CA PHE A 347 12.34 19.82 31.59
C PHE A 347 13.48 19.62 30.57
N GLY A 348 13.28 20.17 29.36
CA GLY A 348 14.29 20.13 28.28
C GLY A 348 14.52 18.73 27.67
N ILE A 349 13.62 17.77 27.88
CA ILE A 349 13.78 16.39 27.39
C ILE A 349 13.93 16.33 25.87
N LYS A 350 13.13 17.10 25.11
CA LYS A 350 13.21 17.14 23.63
C LYS A 350 14.61 17.53 23.15
N LYS A 351 15.20 18.60 23.70
CA LYS A 351 16.57 19.02 23.35
C LYS A 351 17.62 17.96 23.72
N ARG A 352 17.43 17.25 24.84
CA ARG A 352 18.36 16.16 25.23
C ARG A 352 18.25 14.97 24.31
N VAL A 353 17.06 14.64 23.84
CA VAL A 353 16.84 13.58 22.84
C VAL A 353 17.46 13.98 21.51
N GLU A 354 17.23 15.20 21.03
CA GLU A 354 17.84 15.73 19.80
C GLU A 354 19.38 15.67 19.86
N ALA A 355 19.98 16.16 20.94
CA ALA A 355 21.44 16.09 21.12
C ALA A 355 21.97 14.64 21.18
N SER A 356 21.19 13.74 21.78
CA SER A 356 21.53 12.31 21.82
C SER A 356 21.40 11.66 20.44
N ALA A 357 20.40 12.05 19.65
CA ALA A 357 20.21 11.57 18.28
C ALA A 357 21.40 11.96 17.38
N VAL A 358 21.81 13.23 17.40
CA VAL A 358 23.00 13.71 16.67
C VAL A 358 24.25 12.88 16.98
N LYS A 359 24.41 12.42 18.24
CA LYS A 359 25.58 11.63 18.66
C LYS A 359 25.47 10.13 18.28
N ASN A 360 24.27 9.57 18.27
CA ASN A 360 24.09 8.12 18.17
C ASN A 360 23.69 7.65 16.77
N LEU A 361 22.91 8.43 16.01
CA LEU A 361 22.52 8.07 14.63
C LEU A 361 23.70 7.76 13.71
N PRO A 362 24.81 8.55 13.72
CA PRO A 362 25.96 8.24 12.86
C PRO A 362 26.60 6.88 13.13
N LYS A 363 26.40 6.30 14.32
CA LYS A 363 26.97 5.00 14.69
C LYS A 363 26.21 3.81 14.07
N LEU A 364 24.99 4.08 13.60
CA LEU A 364 24.12 3.09 12.93
C LEU A 364 24.36 3.08 11.42
N ILE A 365 25.27 3.91 10.92
CA ILE A 365 25.54 4.06 9.49
C ILE A 365 26.91 3.48 9.16
N ASN A 366 26.91 2.47 8.29
CA ASN A 366 28.11 1.99 7.64
C ASN A 366 28.44 2.92 6.45
N THR A 367 29.32 3.88 6.66
CA THR A 367 29.63 4.92 5.67
C THR A 367 30.31 4.40 4.41
N ASP A 368 30.92 3.23 4.46
CA ASP A 368 31.66 2.64 3.33
C ASP A 368 30.70 2.00 2.31
N GLU A 369 29.47 1.71 2.72
CA GLU A 369 28.42 1.08 1.90
C GLU A 369 27.32 2.09 1.48
N VAL A 370 27.44 3.36 1.87
CA VAL A 370 26.43 4.38 1.48
C VAL A 370 26.57 4.69 -0.01
N PRO A 371 25.48 4.65 -0.79
CA PRO A 371 25.49 5.01 -2.21
C PRO A 371 26.11 6.39 -2.45
N GLU A 372 26.85 6.54 -3.55
CA GLU A 372 27.50 7.81 -3.89
C GLU A 372 26.47 8.94 -4.05
N GLY A 373 26.74 10.10 -3.47
CA GLY A 373 25.85 11.27 -3.51
C GLY A 373 24.73 11.27 -2.48
N LEU A 374 24.51 10.18 -1.71
CA LEU A 374 23.48 10.10 -0.68
C LEU A 374 23.99 10.61 0.67
N ASP A 375 23.47 11.76 1.14
CA ASP A 375 23.75 12.26 2.50
C ASP A 375 22.77 11.69 3.52
N ILE A 376 22.89 10.38 3.79
CA ILE A 376 22.00 9.65 4.72
C ILE A 376 22.05 10.22 6.14
N LYS A 377 23.19 10.76 6.58
CA LYS A 377 23.33 11.41 7.89
C LYS A 377 22.42 12.63 7.99
N LYS A 378 22.43 13.47 6.97
CA LYS A 378 21.59 14.66 6.89
C LYS A 378 20.09 14.28 6.83
N ILE A 379 19.74 13.24 6.06
CA ILE A 379 18.36 12.76 5.93
C ILE A 379 17.84 12.26 7.28
N LEU A 380 18.56 11.37 7.95
CA LEU A 380 18.16 10.87 9.27
C LEU A 380 18.07 12.00 10.30
N LEU A 381 19.04 12.93 10.34
CA LEU A 381 18.98 14.07 11.23
C LEU A 381 17.80 15.01 10.94
N ASN A 382 17.44 15.20 9.68
CA ASN A 382 16.29 16.01 9.29
C ASN A 382 14.97 15.42 9.81
N VAL A 383 14.80 14.11 9.82
CA VAL A 383 13.63 13.43 10.42
C VAL A 383 13.49 13.81 11.90
N PHE A 384 14.62 13.86 12.64
CA PHE A 384 14.63 14.19 14.06
C PHE A 384 14.45 15.68 14.37
N THR A 385 14.90 16.57 13.46
CA THR A 385 14.98 18.01 13.71
C THR A 385 13.84 18.80 13.05
N LYS A 386 13.44 18.43 11.84
CA LYS A 386 12.45 19.18 11.07
C LYS A 386 11.00 18.71 11.28
N ARG A 387 10.80 17.57 11.94
CA ARG A 387 9.46 17.03 12.29
C ARG A 387 8.51 16.93 11.09
N SER A 388 9.04 16.79 9.88
CA SER A 388 8.22 16.75 8.68
C SER A 388 8.47 15.49 7.86
N TYR A 389 7.38 14.91 7.37
CA TYR A 389 7.42 13.87 6.34
C TYR A 389 8.12 14.34 5.05
N ASP A 390 8.30 15.66 4.85
CA ASP A 390 9.02 16.20 3.71
C ASP A 390 10.50 15.81 3.69
N ALA A 391 11.09 15.54 4.87
CA ALA A 391 12.47 15.02 4.96
C ALA A 391 12.57 13.59 4.38
N LEU A 392 11.51 12.81 4.43
CA LEU A 392 11.41 11.50 3.78
C LEU A 392 11.21 11.64 2.26
N GLY A 393 10.71 12.78 1.79
CA GLY A 393 10.55 13.08 0.37
C GLY A 393 11.89 13.25 -0.37
N GLU A 394 12.94 13.74 0.30
CA GLU A 394 14.31 13.77 -0.25
C GLU A 394 14.87 12.34 -0.38
N PHE A 395 14.63 11.50 0.62
CA PHE A 395 15.01 10.09 0.61
C PHE A 395 14.34 9.28 -0.53
N SER A 396 13.05 9.52 -0.77
CA SER A 396 12.28 8.76 -1.77
C SER A 396 12.65 9.08 -3.23
N LYS A 397 13.49 10.10 -3.49
CA LYS A 397 13.95 10.39 -4.86
C LYS A 397 15.04 9.44 -5.34
N ASP A 398 15.84 8.95 -4.41
CA ASP A 398 16.99 8.08 -4.71
C ASP A 398 16.71 6.62 -4.33
N ALA A 399 15.66 6.39 -3.52
CA ALA A 399 15.27 5.08 -3.03
C ALA A 399 14.01 4.56 -3.74
N MET A 400 14.02 3.29 -4.11
CA MET A 400 12.85 2.56 -4.62
C MET A 400 12.26 1.69 -3.51
N LEU A 401 10.99 1.90 -3.18
CA LEU A 401 10.27 1.00 -2.27
C LEU A 401 9.94 -0.30 -2.99
N ILE A 402 10.47 -1.41 -2.54
CA ILE A 402 10.11 -2.75 -3.00
C ILE A 402 9.30 -3.42 -1.90
N SER A 403 8.08 -3.80 -2.22
CA SER A 403 7.18 -4.44 -1.26
C SER A 403 6.45 -5.63 -1.87
N CYS A 404 6.04 -6.55 -1.00
CA CYS A 404 5.17 -7.65 -1.34
C CYS A 404 4.03 -7.71 -0.34
N MET A 405 2.78 -7.57 -0.81
CA MET A 405 1.58 -7.64 0.03
C MET A 405 0.75 -8.86 -0.35
N HIS A 406 0.64 -9.81 0.58
CA HIS A 406 -0.09 -11.05 0.37
C HIS A 406 -1.51 -10.95 0.96
N PHE A 407 -2.47 -10.63 0.12
CA PHE A 407 -3.89 -10.64 0.49
C PHE A 407 -4.41 -12.06 0.67
N MET A 408 -5.27 -12.25 1.67
CA MET A 408 -5.94 -13.54 1.89
C MET A 408 -7.06 -13.76 0.87
N ASP A 409 -7.34 -15.04 0.68
CA ASP A 409 -8.48 -15.57 -0.05
C ASP A 409 -9.15 -16.70 0.76
N PRO A 410 -10.25 -17.32 0.31
CA PRO A 410 -10.94 -18.37 1.07
C PRO A 410 -10.08 -19.59 1.42
N PHE A 411 -8.93 -19.81 0.75
CA PHE A 411 -8.07 -20.98 0.94
C PHE A 411 -6.93 -20.75 1.94
N ASN A 412 -6.70 -19.51 2.37
CA ASN A 412 -5.68 -19.14 3.34
C ASN A 412 -6.17 -18.10 4.36
N PHE A 413 -7.49 -18.07 4.58
CA PHE A 413 -8.12 -17.11 5.47
C PHE A 413 -7.68 -17.32 6.92
N ASP A 414 -7.34 -16.23 7.60
CA ASP A 414 -6.79 -16.19 8.95
C ASP A 414 -7.43 -15.04 9.73
N GLU A 415 -8.16 -15.39 10.79
CA GLU A 415 -8.91 -14.43 11.62
C GLU A 415 -8.00 -13.46 12.36
N ASP A 416 -6.84 -13.91 12.87
CA ASP A 416 -5.88 -13.01 13.56
C ASP A 416 -5.33 -11.94 12.61
N ARG A 417 -5.20 -12.25 11.32
CA ARG A 417 -4.85 -11.26 10.31
C ARG A 417 -6.00 -10.29 10.04
N VAL A 418 -7.23 -10.75 10.08
CA VAL A 418 -8.41 -9.88 9.95
C VAL A 418 -8.48 -8.88 11.08
N LYS A 419 -8.34 -9.33 12.33
CA LYS A 419 -8.36 -8.47 13.53
C LYS A 419 -7.27 -7.39 13.53
N LYS A 420 -6.16 -7.64 12.83
CA LYS A 420 -5.02 -6.71 12.69
C LYS A 420 -4.91 -6.07 11.31
N CYS A 421 -6.00 -6.01 10.56
CA CYS A 421 -6.00 -5.35 9.26
C CYS A 421 -5.97 -3.83 9.43
N ILE A 422 -5.13 -3.14 8.63
CA ILE A 422 -5.04 -1.68 8.61
C ILE A 422 -5.57 -1.09 7.29
N ILE A 423 -6.12 -1.92 6.41
CA ILE A 423 -6.66 -1.55 5.10
C ILE A 423 -8.12 -1.94 5.05
N HIS A 424 -9.01 -0.97 4.94
CA HIS A 424 -10.46 -1.21 5.04
C HIS A 424 -11.24 -0.57 3.91
N TYR A 425 -12.29 -1.27 3.48
CA TYR A 425 -13.33 -0.69 2.63
C TYR A 425 -14.36 0.05 3.49
N ALA A 426 -14.72 1.25 3.07
CA ALA A 426 -15.92 1.91 3.54
C ALA A 426 -17.09 1.58 2.61
N THR A 427 -18.26 1.29 3.20
CA THR A 427 -19.49 0.93 2.49
C THR A 427 -20.59 1.98 2.72
N PRO A 428 -21.61 2.09 1.85
CA PRO A 428 -22.67 3.10 1.98
C PRO A 428 -23.47 3.02 3.28
N ASP A 429 -23.55 1.84 3.91
CA ASP A 429 -24.22 1.62 5.21
C ASP A 429 -23.34 2.02 6.41
N GLY A 430 -22.14 2.54 6.18
CA GLY A 430 -21.21 3.01 7.21
C GLY A 430 -20.29 1.93 7.79
N ARG A 431 -20.37 0.67 7.36
CA ARG A 431 -19.40 -0.36 7.78
C ARG A 431 -18.00 -0.05 7.27
N ILE A 432 -17.00 -0.41 8.07
CA ILE A 432 -15.58 -0.32 7.72
C ILE A 432 -15.00 -1.75 7.72
N ILE A 433 -14.97 -2.38 6.56
CA ILE A 433 -14.72 -3.83 6.40
C ILE A 433 -13.27 -4.08 6.00
N PRO A 434 -12.51 -4.94 6.70
CA PRO A 434 -11.14 -5.31 6.33
C PRO A 434 -11.04 -5.80 4.87
N PHE A 435 -9.95 -5.42 4.19
CA PHE A 435 -9.75 -5.68 2.76
C PHE A 435 -9.98 -7.14 2.36
N CYS A 436 -9.32 -8.08 3.08
CA CYS A 436 -9.41 -9.49 2.73
C CYS A 436 -10.81 -10.04 2.98
N THR A 437 -11.45 -9.65 4.07
CA THR A 437 -12.81 -10.09 4.41
C THR A 437 -13.82 -9.54 3.39
N MET A 438 -13.69 -8.27 3.01
CA MET A 438 -14.54 -7.69 1.96
C MET A 438 -14.47 -8.51 0.68
N ASN A 439 -13.27 -8.84 0.21
CA ASN A 439 -13.08 -9.53 -1.07
C ASN A 439 -13.38 -11.05 -1.03
N SER A 440 -13.32 -11.67 0.14
CA SER A 440 -13.57 -13.10 0.31
C SER A 440 -15.00 -13.44 0.73
N MET A 441 -15.70 -12.51 1.40
CA MET A 441 -16.97 -12.82 2.07
C MET A 441 -18.09 -11.81 1.78
N TYR A 442 -17.80 -10.51 1.73
CA TYR A 442 -18.83 -9.47 1.78
C TYR A 442 -19.12 -8.78 0.45
N ARG A 443 -18.18 -8.82 -0.51
CA ARG A 443 -18.31 -8.04 -1.75
C ARG A 443 -19.62 -8.28 -2.48
N GLU A 444 -20.02 -9.54 -2.63
CA GLU A 444 -21.23 -9.89 -3.38
C GLU A 444 -22.48 -9.32 -2.69
N SER A 445 -22.62 -9.52 -1.38
CA SER A 445 -23.77 -9.03 -0.60
C SER A 445 -23.83 -7.49 -0.56
N VAL A 446 -22.69 -6.81 -0.37
CA VAL A 446 -22.62 -5.34 -0.38
C VAL A 446 -22.99 -4.79 -1.77
N GLU A 447 -22.44 -5.37 -2.85
CA GLU A 447 -22.79 -4.93 -4.20
C GLU A 447 -24.25 -5.23 -4.53
N GLU A 448 -24.81 -6.35 -4.07
CA GLU A 448 -26.22 -6.67 -4.29
C GLU A 448 -27.14 -5.69 -3.57
N GLU A 449 -26.84 -5.36 -2.31
CA GLU A 449 -27.63 -4.47 -1.46
C GLU A 449 -27.68 -3.04 -2.02
N PHE A 450 -26.51 -2.49 -2.42
CA PHE A 450 -26.38 -1.08 -2.83
C PHE A 450 -26.33 -0.87 -4.35
N SER A 451 -26.67 -1.88 -5.15
CA SER A 451 -26.68 -1.77 -6.61
C SER A 451 -28.09 -1.66 -7.18
N THR A 452 -28.15 -1.06 -8.37
CA THR A 452 -29.37 -1.02 -9.18
C THR A 452 -29.26 -1.99 -10.35
N PRO A 453 -30.38 -2.63 -10.80
CA PRO A 453 -30.36 -3.42 -12.02
C PRO A 453 -29.88 -2.59 -13.21
N LEU A 454 -28.99 -3.15 -14.02
CA LEU A 454 -28.67 -2.50 -15.30
C LEU A 454 -29.94 -2.48 -16.14
N LYS A 455 -30.32 -1.27 -16.61
CA LYS A 455 -31.41 -1.18 -17.58
C LYS A 455 -30.98 -1.94 -18.82
N GLU A 456 -31.79 -2.95 -19.21
CA GLU A 456 -31.63 -3.55 -20.53
C GLU A 456 -31.77 -2.43 -21.56
N ASP A 457 -30.72 -2.10 -22.27
CA ASP A 457 -30.83 -1.30 -23.48
C ASP A 457 -31.72 -2.06 -24.44
N LYS A 458 -32.98 -1.67 -24.49
CA LYS A 458 -33.90 -2.10 -25.55
C LYS A 458 -33.37 -1.52 -26.86
N ASN A 459 -32.51 -2.29 -27.54
CA ASN A 459 -32.24 -2.11 -28.96
C ASN A 459 -33.41 -2.60 -29.80
#